data_da24071e4822ea5f66f9c24eaa2f342a
#
_entry.id   da24071e4822ea5f66f9c24eaa2f342a
#
_cell.length_a   1.000
_cell.length_b   1.000
_cell.length_c   1.000
_cell.angle_alpha   90.00
_cell.angle_beta   90.00
_cell.angle_gamma   90.00
#
_symmetry.space_group_name_H-M   'P 1'
#
loop_
_entity.id
_entity.type
_entity.pdbx_description
1 polymer ?
#
loop_
_entity_poly.entity_id
_entity_poly.type
_entity_poly.pdbx_seq_one_letter_code
_entity_poly.pdbx_strand_id
1 'polypeptide(L)'
;MRVVIIDGDAQVREELIKLLEKAGPEYELAGAASDGRGGYELISEARPDLVIMDVQLPRMSGVTMLKKLRGEGASCRVIVLTADTDFNKARQAIELSVDNYILKPLKKAQLKKAVRSVKEKLENEQAIAAAFTVENIFRGCLNGQIHPDGRFHFMTREKYGFTLEEPVSVCTIWLGSNYTEQREDVRRFLENAAADKNFSICVLEVDAWRVLTAVIYCMEDQNEAYLFFKEHAVPAVCGSFRGEIVCVWDDMKNGLELLEGLKRIERMREWNLLFDRGDLIRKEDVERLEVVPVKYPAELERQARQAVLELEGEEIKKCYYRLYDRLRGQPHSPAEMKECLIRFNLAVVNAYKTQHEIESELRIQSCMQAITVAMSWGQIRSAMEEFLHVVNFNAFSEEGDTRYSPLVQKAVELVRKYYDQGVTLEEIAGQLFVSEEYLSSQFKKETGAGFTETVRHYRIERIKGLLLNTKLKLNQIAELTGYADPKYMSRVFKEEVGVLPTEYRKSVH
;
A
#
# COMPACT_ATOMS: atom_id res chain seq x y z
N MET A 1 33.78 -5.49 7.67
CA MET A 1 34.41 -6.70 7.13
C MET A 1 35.44 -7.21 8.15
N ARG A 2 35.23 -8.42 8.68
CA ARG A 2 36.13 -9.05 9.69
C ARG A 2 37.29 -9.73 9.00
N VAL A 3 38.52 -9.41 9.40
CA VAL A 3 39.76 -9.86 8.75
C VAL A 3 40.62 -10.62 9.73
N VAL A 4 41.12 -11.77 9.29
CA VAL A 4 42.18 -12.56 9.99
C VAL A 4 43.46 -12.50 9.21
N ILE A 5 44.57 -12.32 9.92
CA ILE A 5 45.94 -12.29 9.31
C ILE A 5 46.74 -13.48 9.83
N ILE A 6 47.38 -14.22 8.89
CA ILE A 6 48.19 -15.38 9.22
C ILE A 6 49.50 -15.31 8.48
N ASP A 7 50.60 -15.07 9.16
CA ASP A 7 51.94 -14.98 8.61
C ASP A 7 52.99 -15.40 9.67
N GLY A 8 53.98 -16.14 9.30
CA GLY A 8 55.07 -16.56 10.20
C GLY A 8 55.94 -15.39 10.68
N ASP A 9 56.04 -14.34 9.87
CA ASP A 9 56.88 -13.16 10.18
C ASP A 9 56.10 -12.13 11.00
N ALA A 10 56.61 -11.80 12.19
CA ALA A 10 55.97 -10.83 13.06
C ALA A 10 55.93 -9.41 12.47
N GLN A 11 56.95 -9.00 11.73
CA GLN A 11 57.04 -7.68 11.15
C GLN A 11 55.98 -7.54 10.03
N VAL A 12 55.78 -8.58 9.21
CA VAL A 12 54.74 -8.59 8.20
C VAL A 12 53.36 -8.53 8.82
N ARG A 13 53.10 -9.29 9.89
CA ARG A 13 51.81 -9.21 10.63
C ARG A 13 51.52 -7.81 11.13
N GLU A 14 52.51 -7.16 11.80
CA GLU A 14 52.32 -5.78 12.28
C GLU A 14 52.09 -4.77 11.14
N GLU A 15 52.82 -4.94 10.01
CA GLU A 15 52.64 -4.07 8.87
C GLU A 15 51.22 -4.20 8.27
N LEU A 16 50.73 -5.44 8.16
CA LEU A 16 49.36 -5.72 7.70
C LEU A 16 48.30 -5.14 8.61
N ILE A 17 48.45 -5.28 9.94
CA ILE A 17 47.55 -4.71 10.95
C ILE A 17 47.49 -3.17 10.79
N LYS A 18 48.64 -2.52 10.77
CA LYS A 18 48.71 -1.06 10.60
C LYS A 18 48.12 -0.59 9.27
N LEU A 19 48.17 -1.40 8.23
CA LEU A 19 47.59 -1.10 6.92
C LEU A 19 46.05 -1.21 6.96
N LEU A 20 45.50 -2.20 7.65
CA LEU A 20 44.06 -2.34 7.84
C LEU A 20 43.51 -1.24 8.70
N GLU A 21 44.12 -0.90 9.84
CA GLU A 21 43.73 0.23 10.69
C GLU A 21 43.68 1.58 9.92
N LYS A 22 44.62 1.80 9.01
CA LYS A 22 44.66 2.99 8.16
C LYS A 22 43.70 2.95 6.97
N ALA A 23 43.14 1.78 6.66
CA ALA A 23 42.24 1.61 5.53
C ALA A 23 40.83 2.10 5.82
N GLY A 24 40.42 2.14 7.10
CA GLY A 24 39.15 2.67 7.57
C GLY A 24 38.47 1.80 8.61
N PRO A 25 37.48 2.35 9.34
CA PRO A 25 36.77 1.66 10.41
C PRO A 25 35.90 0.48 9.91
N GLU A 26 35.69 0.39 8.62
CA GLU A 26 34.97 -0.71 7.99
C GLU A 26 35.73 -2.06 7.97
N TYR A 27 37.01 -2.06 8.34
CA TYR A 27 37.85 -3.25 8.45
C TYR A 27 38.15 -3.54 9.93
N GLU A 28 37.62 -4.64 10.42
CA GLU A 28 37.80 -5.10 11.80
C GLU A 28 38.81 -6.26 11.84
N LEU A 29 39.89 -6.09 12.58
CA LEU A 29 40.83 -7.18 12.82
C LEU A 29 40.23 -8.18 13.82
N ALA A 30 39.82 -9.35 13.31
CA ALA A 30 39.28 -10.43 14.14
C ALA A 30 40.38 -11.25 14.88
N GLY A 31 41.60 -11.15 14.40
CA GLY A 31 42.78 -11.77 15.05
C GLY A 31 43.95 -11.99 14.11
N ALA A 32 45.09 -12.40 14.69
CA ALA A 32 46.27 -12.74 13.94
C ALA A 32 46.95 -14.00 14.49
N ALA A 33 47.49 -14.85 13.60
CA ALA A 33 48.18 -16.06 13.98
C ALA A 33 49.55 -16.16 13.27
N SER A 34 50.53 -16.86 13.91
CA SER A 34 51.87 -17.02 13.42
C SER A 34 52.17 -18.37 12.73
N ASP A 35 51.20 -19.27 12.74
CA ASP A 35 51.33 -20.58 12.14
C ASP A 35 50.00 -21.14 11.62
N GLY A 36 50.03 -22.18 10.79
CA GLY A 36 48.80 -22.69 10.16
C GLY A 36 47.86 -23.41 11.09
N ARG A 37 48.30 -23.93 12.24
CA ARG A 37 47.43 -24.56 13.23
C ARG A 37 46.63 -23.50 14.01
N GLY A 38 47.34 -22.51 14.54
CA GLY A 38 46.68 -21.36 15.20
C GLY A 38 45.79 -20.59 14.25
N GLY A 39 46.16 -20.47 12.96
CA GLY A 39 45.31 -19.87 11.93
C GLY A 39 44.04 -20.66 11.68
N TYR A 40 44.09 -21.97 11.62
CA TYR A 40 42.93 -22.84 11.48
C TYR A 40 41.96 -22.69 12.64
N GLU A 41 42.46 -22.76 13.88
CA GLU A 41 41.64 -22.59 15.11
C GLU A 41 40.96 -21.22 15.15
N LEU A 42 41.73 -20.16 14.84
CA LEU A 42 41.25 -18.79 14.81
C LEU A 42 40.18 -18.56 13.73
N ILE A 43 40.34 -19.10 12.51
CA ILE A 43 39.34 -18.98 11.44
C ILE A 43 38.03 -19.70 11.82
N SER A 44 38.16 -20.92 12.39
CA SER A 44 37.01 -21.72 12.79
C SER A 44 36.17 -21.04 13.88
N GLU A 45 36.83 -20.35 14.84
CA GLU A 45 36.20 -19.62 15.94
C GLU A 45 35.65 -18.25 15.48
N ALA A 46 36.48 -17.45 14.81
CA ALA A 46 36.15 -16.07 14.46
C ALA A 46 35.23 -15.96 13.26
N ARG A 47 35.16 -16.97 12.38
CA ARG A 47 34.39 -16.96 11.11
C ARG A 47 34.56 -15.64 10.35
N PRO A 48 35.80 -15.29 9.93
CA PRO A 48 36.09 -14.02 9.27
C PRO A 48 35.49 -13.95 7.87
N ASP A 49 35.29 -12.74 7.37
CA ASP A 49 34.91 -12.48 5.97
C ASP A 49 36.13 -12.66 5.03
N LEU A 50 37.30 -12.23 5.50
CA LEU A 50 38.54 -12.25 4.73
C LEU A 50 39.67 -12.83 5.57
N VAL A 51 40.47 -13.72 4.96
CA VAL A 51 41.75 -14.22 5.49
C VAL A 51 42.88 -13.72 4.59
N ILE A 52 43.89 -13.06 5.19
CA ILE A 52 45.14 -12.72 4.52
C ILE A 52 46.21 -13.66 5.09
N MET A 53 46.75 -14.53 4.25
CA MET A 53 47.64 -15.59 4.74
C MET A 53 48.86 -15.79 3.89
N ASP A 54 49.97 -16.21 4.54
CA ASP A 54 51.13 -16.78 3.84
C ASP A 54 50.87 -18.26 3.49
N VAL A 55 51.43 -18.70 2.37
CA VAL A 55 51.43 -20.12 1.98
C VAL A 55 52.40 -20.92 2.85
N GLN A 56 53.54 -20.32 3.17
CA GLN A 56 54.65 -20.96 3.92
C GLN A 56 54.48 -20.65 5.43
N LEU A 57 53.66 -21.45 6.10
CA LEU A 57 53.42 -21.32 7.54
C LEU A 57 54.09 -22.46 8.31
N PRO A 58 54.60 -22.20 9.52
CA PRO A 58 55.07 -23.25 10.41
C PRO A 58 53.94 -24.22 10.81
N ARG A 59 54.30 -25.43 11.20
CA ARG A 59 53.42 -26.50 11.75
C ARG A 59 52.43 -27.06 10.72
N MET A 60 51.73 -26.22 9.99
CA MET A 60 50.78 -26.59 8.94
C MET A 60 50.87 -25.56 7.82
N SER A 61 51.07 -26.01 6.58
CA SER A 61 51.14 -25.08 5.43
C SER A 61 49.80 -24.39 5.22
N GLY A 62 49.84 -23.15 4.69
CA GLY A 62 48.62 -22.41 4.37
C GLY A 62 47.69 -23.14 3.40
N VAL A 63 48.27 -23.87 2.43
CA VAL A 63 47.48 -24.69 1.49
C VAL A 63 46.75 -25.83 2.20
N THR A 64 47.45 -26.54 3.10
CA THR A 64 46.86 -27.65 3.88
C THR A 64 45.77 -27.13 4.79
N MET A 65 46.00 -26.01 5.45
CA MET A 65 44.99 -25.32 6.29
C MET A 65 43.75 -24.95 5.50
N LEU A 66 43.93 -24.33 4.33
CA LEU A 66 42.81 -23.91 3.49
C LEU A 66 42.03 -25.09 2.92
N LYS A 67 42.70 -26.18 2.51
CA LYS A 67 42.03 -27.43 2.09
C LYS A 67 41.13 -27.98 3.19
N LYS A 68 41.62 -28.02 4.43
CA LYS A 68 40.84 -28.51 5.58
C LYS A 68 39.63 -27.62 5.83
N LEU A 69 39.80 -26.30 5.87
CA LEU A 69 38.71 -25.33 6.04
C LEU A 69 37.65 -25.45 4.93
N ARG A 70 38.05 -25.59 3.66
CA ARG A 70 37.08 -25.76 2.56
C ARG A 70 36.34 -27.10 2.65
N GLY A 71 37.01 -28.18 3.09
CA GLY A 71 36.38 -29.47 3.36
C GLY A 71 35.34 -29.42 4.48
N GLU A 72 35.46 -28.47 5.39
CA GLU A 72 34.52 -28.22 6.51
C GLU A 72 33.44 -27.13 6.18
N GLY A 73 33.43 -26.66 4.94
CA GLY A 73 32.41 -25.70 4.44
C GLY A 73 32.72 -24.23 4.73
N ALA A 74 33.94 -23.88 5.14
CA ALA A 74 34.30 -22.47 5.35
C ALA A 74 34.26 -21.69 4.02
N SER A 75 33.53 -20.59 3.97
CA SER A 75 33.28 -19.75 2.80
C SER A 75 34.05 -18.42 2.78
N CYS A 76 34.92 -18.18 3.79
CA CYS A 76 35.71 -16.94 3.86
C CYS A 76 36.51 -16.66 2.59
N ARG A 77 36.63 -15.38 2.21
CA ARG A 77 37.50 -14.92 1.12
C ARG A 77 38.94 -15.01 1.53
N VAL A 78 39.85 -15.27 0.57
CA VAL A 78 41.26 -15.48 0.87
C VAL A 78 42.15 -14.66 -0.05
N ILE A 79 43.08 -13.90 0.54
CA ILE A 79 44.22 -13.28 -0.14
C ILE A 79 45.48 -14.01 0.31
N VAL A 80 46.20 -14.55 -0.62
CA VAL A 80 47.48 -15.25 -0.36
C VAL A 80 48.65 -14.30 -0.54
N LEU A 81 49.53 -14.26 0.46
CA LEU A 81 50.84 -13.60 0.37
C LEU A 81 51.93 -14.66 0.34
N THR A 82 52.92 -14.52 -0.51
CA THR A 82 54.01 -15.52 -0.61
C THR A 82 55.27 -14.92 -1.17
N ALA A 83 56.40 -15.42 -0.72
CA ALA A 83 57.72 -15.16 -1.32
C ALA A 83 58.06 -16.15 -2.47
N ASP A 84 57.24 -17.19 -2.64
CA ASP A 84 57.50 -18.28 -3.56
C ASP A 84 56.88 -17.98 -4.94
N THR A 85 57.69 -18.13 -5.97
CA THR A 85 57.30 -17.96 -7.37
C THR A 85 56.90 -19.27 -8.04
N ASP A 86 56.79 -20.37 -7.28
CA ASP A 86 56.45 -21.69 -7.83
C ASP A 86 55.04 -21.70 -8.40
N PHE A 87 54.94 -21.89 -9.70
CA PHE A 87 53.66 -21.92 -10.43
C PHE A 87 52.73 -23.03 -9.96
N ASN A 88 53.26 -24.17 -9.46
CA ASN A 88 52.41 -25.26 -8.97
C ASN A 88 51.64 -24.86 -7.68
N LYS A 89 52.25 -24.08 -6.80
CA LYS A 89 51.60 -23.59 -5.59
C LYS A 89 50.57 -22.51 -5.91
N ALA A 90 50.83 -21.65 -6.86
CA ALA A 90 49.85 -20.69 -7.36
C ALA A 90 48.63 -21.39 -7.97
N ARG A 91 48.84 -22.46 -8.75
CA ARG A 91 47.76 -23.27 -9.32
C ARG A 91 46.91 -23.93 -8.22
N GLN A 92 47.53 -24.53 -7.20
CA GLN A 92 46.82 -25.10 -6.06
C GLN A 92 46.01 -24.07 -5.30
N ALA A 93 46.48 -22.84 -5.15
CA ALA A 93 45.73 -21.75 -4.53
C ALA A 93 44.48 -21.37 -5.36
N ILE A 94 44.62 -21.34 -6.70
CA ILE A 94 43.49 -21.10 -7.61
C ILE A 94 42.42 -22.21 -7.48
N GLU A 95 42.83 -23.47 -7.41
CA GLU A 95 41.92 -24.62 -7.20
C GLU A 95 41.15 -24.54 -5.87
N LEU A 96 41.71 -23.82 -4.87
CA LEU A 96 41.08 -23.57 -3.57
C LEU A 96 40.27 -22.25 -3.51
N SER A 97 39.97 -21.65 -4.66
CA SER A 97 39.16 -20.45 -4.80
C SER A 97 39.68 -19.26 -3.98
N VAL A 98 41.00 -18.96 -4.08
CA VAL A 98 41.57 -17.75 -3.51
C VAL A 98 41.23 -16.53 -4.38
N ASP A 99 40.93 -15.39 -3.74
CA ASP A 99 40.52 -14.17 -4.44
C ASP A 99 41.70 -13.41 -5.04
N ASN A 100 42.88 -13.49 -4.41
CA ASN A 100 44.08 -12.81 -4.87
C ASN A 100 45.34 -13.52 -4.40
N TYR A 101 46.40 -13.39 -5.20
CA TYR A 101 47.72 -13.95 -4.93
C TYR A 101 48.77 -12.84 -5.10
N ILE A 102 49.46 -12.48 -4.04
CA ILE A 102 50.39 -11.36 -3.99
C ILE A 102 51.79 -11.84 -3.62
N LEU A 103 52.78 -11.49 -4.45
CA LEU A 103 54.19 -11.80 -4.20
C LEU A 103 54.80 -10.80 -3.20
N LYS A 104 55.57 -11.30 -2.24
CA LYS A 104 56.44 -10.52 -1.37
C LYS A 104 57.71 -10.07 -2.16
N PRO A 105 58.23 -8.84 -1.98
CA PRO A 105 57.90 -7.89 -0.93
C PRO A 105 56.57 -7.17 -1.15
N LEU A 106 55.85 -6.96 -0.06
CA LEU A 106 54.49 -6.46 -0.07
C LEU A 106 54.42 -4.99 -0.56
N LYS A 107 53.74 -4.76 -1.69
CA LYS A 107 53.43 -3.41 -2.15
C LYS A 107 52.08 -2.95 -1.57
N LYS A 108 52.11 -1.91 -0.71
CA LYS A 108 50.90 -1.36 -0.01
C LYS A 108 49.75 -1.08 -0.95
N ALA A 109 50.03 -0.53 -2.16
CA ALA A 109 49.02 -0.25 -3.16
C ALA A 109 48.33 -1.51 -3.71
N GLN A 110 49.11 -2.59 -3.90
CA GLN A 110 48.59 -3.85 -4.41
C GLN A 110 47.69 -4.54 -3.39
N LEU A 111 48.09 -4.56 -2.11
CA LEU A 111 47.26 -5.11 -1.03
C LEU A 111 45.97 -4.31 -0.86
N LYS A 112 46.04 -2.97 -0.80
CA LYS A 112 44.84 -2.11 -0.72
C LYS A 112 43.86 -2.40 -1.86
N LYS A 113 44.37 -2.55 -3.11
CA LYS A 113 43.53 -2.88 -4.25
C LYS A 113 42.89 -4.25 -4.10
N ALA A 114 43.61 -5.26 -3.62
CA ALA A 114 43.10 -6.62 -3.42
C ALA A 114 42.01 -6.66 -2.32
N VAL A 115 42.26 -6.03 -1.17
CA VAL A 115 41.31 -5.95 -0.05
C VAL A 115 40.04 -5.23 -0.47
N ARG A 116 40.18 -4.11 -1.20
CA ARG A 116 39.02 -3.36 -1.72
C ARG A 116 38.20 -4.18 -2.70
N SER A 117 38.88 -4.90 -3.64
CA SER A 117 38.16 -5.77 -4.59
C SER A 117 37.39 -6.90 -3.91
N VAL A 118 37.94 -7.48 -2.83
CA VAL A 118 37.21 -8.49 -2.02
C VAL A 118 36.03 -7.87 -1.32
N LYS A 119 36.17 -6.66 -0.75
CA LYS A 119 35.06 -5.95 -0.11
C LYS A 119 33.93 -5.68 -1.09
N GLU A 120 34.24 -5.14 -2.27
CA GLU A 120 33.27 -4.87 -3.34
C GLU A 120 32.54 -6.15 -3.78
N LYS A 121 33.23 -7.29 -3.85
CA LYS A 121 32.58 -8.57 -4.15
C LYS A 121 31.63 -9.02 -3.05
N LEU A 122 32.03 -8.92 -1.78
CA LEU A 122 31.19 -9.29 -0.64
C LEU A 122 29.94 -8.38 -0.55
N GLU A 123 30.10 -7.07 -0.73
CA GLU A 123 29.00 -6.12 -0.74
C GLU A 123 28.00 -6.40 -1.88
N ASN A 124 28.52 -6.73 -3.09
CA ASN A 124 27.66 -7.11 -4.21
C ASN A 124 26.93 -8.43 -3.96
N GLU A 125 27.60 -9.43 -3.38
CA GLU A 125 26.96 -10.71 -3.03
C GLU A 125 25.88 -10.53 -1.96
N GLN A 126 26.13 -9.69 -0.94
CA GLN A 126 25.15 -9.35 0.08
C GLN A 126 23.98 -8.57 -0.49
N ALA A 127 24.24 -7.60 -1.38
CA ALA A 127 23.19 -6.84 -2.06
C ALA A 127 22.32 -7.74 -2.94
N ILE A 128 22.92 -8.66 -3.70
CA ILE A 128 22.19 -9.65 -4.51
C ILE A 128 21.37 -10.57 -3.59
N ALA A 129 21.94 -11.05 -2.49
CA ALA A 129 21.25 -11.92 -1.55
C ALA A 129 20.08 -11.21 -0.83
N ALA A 130 20.26 -9.92 -0.49
CA ALA A 130 19.22 -9.08 0.10
C ALA A 130 18.10 -8.75 -0.91
N ALA A 131 18.45 -8.53 -2.18
CA ALA A 131 17.47 -8.31 -3.25
C ALA A 131 16.72 -9.58 -3.65
N PHE A 132 17.30 -10.75 -3.42
CA PHE A 132 16.73 -12.06 -3.78
C PHE A 132 15.83 -12.57 -2.65
N THR A 133 14.67 -11.89 -2.44
CA THR A 133 13.63 -12.28 -1.50
C THR A 133 12.41 -12.82 -2.26
N VAL A 134 11.57 -13.61 -1.62
CA VAL A 134 10.32 -14.12 -2.20
C VAL A 134 9.43 -12.96 -2.66
N GLU A 135 9.34 -11.90 -1.85
CA GLU A 135 8.58 -10.70 -2.19
C GLU A 135 9.11 -10.05 -3.47
N ASN A 136 10.43 -9.86 -3.60
CA ASN A 136 11.02 -9.25 -4.79
C ASN A 136 10.88 -10.14 -6.04
N ILE A 137 10.92 -11.46 -5.87
CA ILE A 137 10.66 -12.41 -6.96
C ILE A 137 9.24 -12.23 -7.50
N PHE A 138 8.20 -12.30 -6.64
CA PHE A 138 6.84 -12.12 -7.10
C PHE A 138 6.54 -10.68 -7.57
N ARG A 139 7.13 -9.68 -6.94
CA ARG A 139 7.04 -8.28 -7.39
C ARG A 139 7.66 -8.09 -8.78
N GLY A 140 8.75 -8.78 -9.07
CA GLY A 140 9.36 -8.82 -10.41
C GLY A 140 8.50 -9.53 -11.45
N CYS A 141 7.75 -10.59 -11.07
CA CYS A 141 6.76 -11.22 -11.94
C CYS A 141 5.61 -10.25 -12.28
N LEU A 142 5.13 -9.49 -11.29
CA LEU A 142 4.09 -8.47 -11.48
C LEU A 142 4.51 -7.36 -12.46
N ASN A 143 5.77 -6.98 -12.42
CA ASN A 143 6.33 -5.92 -13.28
C ASN A 143 6.80 -6.44 -14.64
N GLY A 144 6.73 -7.75 -14.91
CA GLY A 144 7.26 -8.37 -16.12
C GLY A 144 8.78 -8.25 -16.26
N GLN A 145 9.50 -8.10 -15.15
CA GLN A 145 10.95 -7.88 -15.12
C GLN A 145 11.76 -9.17 -14.94
N ILE A 146 11.11 -10.26 -14.54
CA ILE A 146 11.77 -11.56 -14.32
C ILE A 146 11.65 -12.40 -15.57
N HIS A 147 12.83 -12.81 -16.08
CA HIS A 147 12.99 -13.81 -17.14
C HIS A 147 13.82 -14.95 -16.54
N PRO A 148 13.19 -15.94 -15.91
CA PRO A 148 13.91 -16.99 -15.19
C PRO A 148 14.70 -17.88 -16.15
N ASP A 149 15.93 -18.16 -15.80
CA ASP A 149 16.77 -19.18 -16.43
C ASP A 149 16.96 -20.38 -15.49
N GLY A 150 17.66 -21.39 -15.94
CA GLY A 150 17.91 -22.60 -15.14
C GLY A 150 18.66 -22.31 -13.83
N ARG A 151 19.51 -21.28 -13.78
CA ARG A 151 20.23 -20.86 -12.57
C ARG A 151 19.27 -20.20 -11.58
N PHE A 152 18.37 -19.36 -12.08
CA PHE A 152 17.33 -18.71 -11.26
C PHE A 152 16.43 -19.77 -10.61
N HIS A 153 15.94 -20.75 -11.36
CA HIS A 153 15.12 -21.85 -10.85
C HIS A 153 15.84 -22.69 -9.80
N PHE A 154 17.12 -22.98 -10.04
CA PHE A 154 17.95 -23.68 -9.05
C PHE A 154 18.06 -22.87 -7.74
N MET A 155 18.36 -21.58 -7.82
CA MET A 155 18.49 -20.71 -6.63
C MET A 155 17.18 -20.56 -5.85
N THR A 156 16.05 -20.41 -6.52
CA THR A 156 14.74 -20.32 -5.87
C THR A 156 14.35 -21.62 -5.19
N ARG A 157 14.64 -22.76 -5.83
CA ARG A 157 14.41 -24.09 -5.27
C ARG A 157 15.25 -24.34 -4.02
N GLU A 158 16.54 -24.09 -4.10
CA GLU A 158 17.47 -24.29 -2.98
C GLU A 158 17.17 -23.40 -1.78
N LYS A 159 16.84 -22.13 -2.02
CA LYS A 159 16.65 -21.16 -0.96
C LYS A 159 15.24 -21.13 -0.37
N TYR A 160 14.22 -21.34 -1.22
CA TYR A 160 12.82 -21.12 -0.87
C TYR A 160 11.92 -22.32 -1.12
N GLY A 161 12.43 -23.40 -1.69
CA GLY A 161 11.69 -24.64 -1.91
C GLY A 161 10.73 -24.63 -3.12
N PHE A 162 10.70 -23.57 -3.95
CA PHE A 162 9.80 -23.47 -5.09
C PHE A 162 10.50 -23.02 -6.38
N THR A 163 9.80 -23.19 -7.51
CA THR A 163 10.17 -22.55 -8.78
C THR A 163 8.99 -21.76 -9.33
N LEU A 164 9.27 -20.79 -10.22
CA LEU A 164 8.19 -20.02 -10.86
C LEU A 164 7.38 -20.81 -11.89
N GLU A 165 7.79 -22.03 -12.22
CA GLU A 165 7.04 -22.95 -13.10
C GLU A 165 5.94 -23.71 -12.35
N GLU A 166 5.97 -23.70 -11.02
CA GLU A 166 4.97 -24.35 -10.20
C GLU A 166 3.68 -23.54 -10.09
N PRO A 167 2.52 -24.22 -9.88
CA PRO A 167 1.26 -23.53 -9.67
C PRO A 167 1.32 -22.58 -8.47
N VAL A 168 0.66 -21.44 -8.62
CA VAL A 168 0.43 -20.47 -7.54
C VAL A 168 -1.04 -20.09 -7.52
N SER A 169 -1.54 -19.76 -6.33
CA SER A 169 -2.87 -19.20 -6.18
C SER A 169 -2.76 -17.78 -5.62
N VAL A 170 -3.75 -16.96 -5.87
CA VAL A 170 -3.74 -15.58 -5.44
C VAL A 170 -5.07 -15.21 -4.81
N CYS A 171 -4.99 -14.60 -3.62
CA CYS A 171 -6.12 -13.94 -2.98
C CYS A 171 -5.84 -12.44 -2.93
N THR A 172 -6.64 -11.65 -3.65
CA THR A 172 -6.54 -10.19 -3.61
C THR A 172 -7.62 -9.61 -2.72
N ILE A 173 -7.23 -8.71 -1.82
CA ILE A 173 -8.07 -8.13 -0.77
C ILE A 173 -8.10 -6.62 -0.93
N TRP A 174 -9.28 -6.06 -1.19
CA TRP A 174 -9.56 -4.63 -1.18
C TRP A 174 -10.09 -4.23 0.20
N LEU A 175 -9.48 -3.22 0.81
CA LEU A 175 -9.85 -2.68 2.12
C LEU A 175 -10.59 -1.33 2.02
N GLY A 176 -10.92 -0.90 0.80
CA GLY A 176 -11.62 0.36 0.54
C GLY A 176 -10.88 1.57 1.11
N SER A 177 -11.60 2.46 1.78
CA SER A 177 -11.03 3.65 2.43
C SER A 177 -10.03 3.34 3.55
N ASN A 178 -10.16 2.16 4.17
CA ASN A 178 -9.36 1.77 5.33
C ASN A 178 -7.99 1.13 4.96
N TYR A 179 -7.65 1.09 3.67
CA TYR A 179 -6.40 0.48 3.19
C TYR A 179 -5.16 0.98 3.93
N THR A 180 -5.01 2.29 4.05
CA THR A 180 -3.82 2.90 4.66
C THR A 180 -3.67 2.55 6.15
N GLU A 181 -4.79 2.43 6.86
CA GLU A 181 -4.80 2.17 8.30
C GLU A 181 -4.68 0.68 8.64
N GLN A 182 -5.25 -0.20 7.81
CA GLN A 182 -5.41 -1.62 8.16
C GLN A 182 -4.48 -2.56 7.37
N ARG A 183 -3.80 -2.10 6.32
CA ARG A 183 -3.00 -2.96 5.42
C ARG A 183 -1.93 -3.78 6.14
N GLU A 184 -1.19 -3.16 7.07
CA GLU A 184 -0.11 -3.83 7.81
C GLU A 184 -0.65 -4.92 8.76
N ASP A 185 -1.77 -4.66 9.42
CA ASP A 185 -2.36 -5.62 10.34
C ASP A 185 -2.99 -6.79 9.59
N VAL A 186 -3.64 -6.54 8.45
CA VAL A 186 -4.16 -7.60 7.56
C VAL A 186 -3.02 -8.42 6.98
N ARG A 187 -1.91 -7.78 6.56
CA ARG A 187 -0.72 -8.46 6.07
C ARG A 187 -0.19 -9.45 7.11
N ARG A 188 0.08 -8.97 8.33
CA ARG A 188 0.59 -9.81 9.43
C ARG A 188 -0.38 -10.94 9.78
N PHE A 189 -1.68 -10.64 9.76
CA PHE A 189 -2.70 -11.66 10.00
C PHE A 189 -2.61 -12.80 8.99
N LEU A 190 -2.51 -12.49 7.69
CA LEU A 190 -2.42 -13.49 6.62
C LEU A 190 -1.11 -14.29 6.69
N GLU A 191 0.03 -13.62 6.92
CA GLU A 191 1.33 -14.27 7.06
C GLU A 191 1.35 -15.24 8.26
N ASN A 192 0.77 -14.84 9.39
CA ASN A 192 0.67 -15.71 10.58
C ASN A 192 -0.31 -16.87 10.40
N ALA A 193 -1.40 -16.66 9.65
CA ALA A 193 -2.40 -17.70 9.43
C ALA A 193 -1.87 -18.91 8.64
N ALA A 194 -0.78 -18.75 7.90
CA ALA A 194 -0.13 -19.81 7.11
C ALA A 194 1.00 -20.53 7.85
N ALA A 195 1.39 -20.10 9.04
CA ALA A 195 2.60 -20.59 9.72
C ALA A 195 2.65 -22.12 9.93
N ASP A 196 1.48 -22.77 10.11
CA ASP A 196 1.35 -24.21 10.35
C ASP A 196 0.70 -24.95 9.15
N LYS A 197 0.78 -24.39 7.93
CA LYS A 197 0.13 -24.98 6.74
C LYS A 197 1.14 -25.62 5.78
N ASN A 198 0.63 -26.50 4.92
CA ASN A 198 1.40 -27.17 3.86
C ASN A 198 1.62 -26.27 2.63
N PHE A 199 1.47 -24.96 2.79
CA PHE A 199 1.73 -23.94 1.78
C PHE A 199 2.32 -22.69 2.42
N SER A 200 2.95 -21.87 1.60
CA SER A 200 3.52 -20.59 2.03
C SER A 200 2.73 -19.42 1.45
N ILE A 201 2.71 -18.31 2.16
CA ILE A 201 2.06 -17.07 1.71
C ILE A 201 3.10 -15.95 1.64
N CYS A 202 3.08 -15.21 0.54
CA CYS A 202 3.77 -13.93 0.40
C CYS A 202 2.74 -12.85 0.13
N VAL A 203 2.63 -11.86 1.02
CA VAL A 203 1.67 -10.76 0.86
C VAL A 203 2.36 -9.57 0.21
N LEU A 204 1.88 -9.18 -0.97
CA LEU A 204 2.34 -8.04 -1.75
C LEU A 204 1.40 -6.86 -1.57
N GLU A 205 1.94 -5.67 -1.37
CA GLU A 205 1.21 -4.43 -1.49
C GLU A 205 1.27 -3.94 -2.94
N VAL A 206 0.12 -3.75 -3.57
CA VAL A 206 0.01 -3.20 -4.93
C VAL A 206 -0.57 -1.79 -4.81
N ASP A 207 0.31 -0.81 -4.57
CA ASP A 207 -0.07 0.57 -4.23
C ASP A 207 -0.91 1.25 -5.33
N ALA A 208 -0.61 0.97 -6.60
CA ALA A 208 -1.36 1.52 -7.74
C ALA A 208 -2.87 1.19 -7.66
N TRP A 209 -3.23 0.06 -7.05
CA TRP A 209 -4.61 -0.40 -6.90
C TRP A 209 -5.11 -0.35 -5.46
N ARG A 210 -4.25 0.01 -4.51
CA ARG A 210 -4.55 0.04 -3.07
C ARG A 210 -5.11 -1.30 -2.57
N VAL A 211 -4.41 -2.39 -2.89
CA VAL A 211 -4.82 -3.76 -2.54
C VAL A 211 -3.68 -4.54 -1.92
N LEU A 212 -4.04 -5.51 -1.09
CA LEU A 212 -3.15 -6.57 -0.65
C LEU A 212 -3.37 -7.79 -1.53
N THR A 213 -2.27 -8.38 -1.97
CA THR A 213 -2.30 -9.58 -2.79
C THR A 213 -1.50 -10.67 -2.09
N ALA A 214 -2.20 -11.63 -1.52
CA ALA A 214 -1.58 -12.84 -0.98
C ALA A 214 -1.29 -13.81 -2.14
N VAL A 215 -0.01 -14.08 -2.39
CA VAL A 215 0.45 -15.11 -3.32
C VAL A 215 0.73 -16.37 -2.52
N ILE A 216 0.02 -17.44 -2.82
CA ILE A 216 0.12 -18.74 -2.17
C ILE A 216 0.98 -19.64 -3.07
N TYR A 217 2.03 -20.22 -2.51
CA TYR A 217 3.02 -21.02 -3.21
C TYR A 217 3.51 -22.20 -2.35
N CYS A 218 4.32 -23.11 -2.88
CA CYS A 218 4.73 -24.36 -2.21
C CYS A 218 3.54 -25.22 -1.76
N MET A 219 2.47 -25.28 -2.53
CA MET A 219 1.28 -26.04 -2.20
C MET A 219 1.23 -27.34 -3.03
N GLU A 220 0.73 -28.41 -2.43
CA GLU A 220 0.47 -29.68 -3.13
C GLU A 220 -0.88 -29.64 -3.86
N ASP A 221 -1.88 -28.99 -3.27
CA ASP A 221 -3.24 -28.84 -3.82
C ASP A 221 -3.74 -27.41 -3.67
N GLN A 222 -4.02 -26.76 -4.80
CA GLN A 222 -4.60 -25.40 -4.84
C GLN A 222 -5.99 -25.35 -4.17
N ASN A 223 -6.74 -26.45 -4.21
CA ASN A 223 -8.06 -26.49 -3.62
C ASN A 223 -8.02 -26.51 -2.08
N GLU A 224 -7.00 -27.12 -1.46
CA GLU A 224 -6.80 -27.08 -0.01
C GLU A 224 -6.55 -25.63 0.45
N ALA A 225 -5.69 -24.92 -0.26
CA ALA A 225 -5.42 -23.50 0.01
C ALA A 225 -6.68 -22.64 -0.17
N TYR A 226 -7.45 -22.86 -1.24
CA TYR A 226 -8.72 -22.17 -1.47
C TYR A 226 -9.71 -22.37 -0.34
N LEU A 227 -9.93 -23.63 0.10
CA LEU A 227 -10.86 -23.95 1.19
C LEU A 227 -10.41 -23.29 2.51
N PHE A 228 -9.12 -23.31 2.80
CA PHE A 228 -8.59 -22.60 3.97
C PHE A 228 -8.92 -21.11 3.94
N PHE A 229 -8.70 -20.45 2.80
CA PHE A 229 -9.02 -19.03 2.66
C PHE A 229 -10.53 -18.79 2.78
N LYS A 230 -11.34 -19.60 2.13
CA LYS A 230 -12.81 -19.47 2.11
C LYS A 230 -13.44 -19.68 3.50
N GLU A 231 -13.00 -20.68 4.22
CA GLU A 231 -13.65 -21.08 5.48
C GLU A 231 -13.04 -20.42 6.72
N HIS A 232 -11.77 -19.98 6.65
CA HIS A 232 -11.06 -19.49 7.81
C HIS A 232 -10.47 -18.08 7.62
N ALA A 233 -9.59 -17.87 6.63
CA ALA A 233 -8.83 -16.63 6.53
C ALA A 233 -9.71 -15.42 6.17
N VAL A 234 -10.55 -15.52 5.14
CA VAL A 234 -11.41 -14.43 4.69
C VAL A 234 -12.50 -14.10 5.71
N PRO A 235 -13.25 -15.06 6.30
CA PRO A 235 -14.19 -14.75 7.38
C PRO A 235 -13.51 -14.09 8.58
N ALA A 236 -12.31 -14.51 8.96
CA ALA A 236 -11.56 -13.91 10.07
C ALA A 236 -11.09 -12.48 9.76
N VAL A 237 -10.62 -12.22 8.53
CA VAL A 237 -10.30 -10.85 8.06
C VAL A 237 -11.55 -9.98 8.10
N CYS A 238 -12.67 -10.43 7.54
CA CYS A 238 -13.93 -9.67 7.51
C CYS A 238 -14.54 -9.46 8.91
N GLY A 239 -14.29 -10.38 9.85
CA GLY A 239 -14.72 -10.26 11.25
C GLY A 239 -13.85 -9.35 12.10
N SER A 240 -12.54 -9.30 11.84
CA SER A 240 -11.56 -8.56 12.64
C SER A 240 -11.34 -7.13 12.17
N PHE A 241 -11.54 -6.84 10.88
CA PHE A 241 -11.27 -5.53 10.29
C PHE A 241 -12.55 -4.82 9.85
N ARG A 242 -12.51 -3.48 9.93
CA ARG A 242 -13.67 -2.64 9.64
C ARG A 242 -13.73 -2.25 8.16
N GLY A 243 -14.95 -1.93 7.71
CA GLY A 243 -15.21 -1.42 6.36
C GLY A 243 -15.66 -2.47 5.38
N GLU A 244 -15.71 -2.09 4.13
CA GLU A 244 -16.08 -2.98 3.03
C GLU A 244 -14.83 -3.70 2.54
N ILE A 245 -14.79 -5.01 2.74
CA ILE A 245 -13.68 -5.86 2.35
C ILE A 245 -14.18 -6.75 1.21
N VAL A 246 -13.45 -6.73 0.10
CA VAL A 246 -13.72 -7.57 -1.07
C VAL A 246 -12.55 -8.50 -1.28
N CYS A 247 -12.82 -9.80 -1.38
CA CYS A 247 -11.82 -10.83 -1.56
C CYS A 247 -12.09 -11.61 -2.86
N VAL A 248 -11.08 -11.67 -3.72
CA VAL A 248 -11.17 -12.40 -5.00
C VAL A 248 -10.00 -13.37 -5.12
N TRP A 249 -10.32 -14.59 -5.54
CA TRP A 249 -9.37 -15.69 -5.73
C TRP A 249 -9.20 -16.04 -7.20
N ASP A 250 -7.95 -16.35 -7.60
CA ASP A 250 -7.66 -16.93 -8.91
C ASP A 250 -6.50 -17.93 -8.80
N ASP A 251 -6.60 -19.03 -9.54
CA ASP A 251 -5.58 -20.06 -9.63
C ASP A 251 -4.78 -19.89 -10.92
N MET A 252 -3.46 -19.99 -10.80
CA MET A 252 -2.51 -19.80 -11.90
C MET A 252 -1.68 -21.06 -12.09
N LYS A 253 -1.36 -21.37 -13.33
CA LYS A 253 -0.55 -22.55 -13.66
C LYS A 253 0.89 -22.41 -13.21
N ASN A 254 1.37 -21.16 -13.12
CA ASN A 254 2.74 -20.87 -12.71
C ASN A 254 2.85 -19.41 -12.23
N GLY A 255 3.95 -19.09 -11.54
CA GLY A 255 4.19 -17.75 -11.00
C GLY A 255 4.39 -16.66 -12.04
N LEU A 256 4.71 -16.99 -13.29
CA LEU A 256 4.88 -16.00 -14.37
C LEU A 256 3.56 -15.45 -14.88
N GLU A 257 2.44 -16.15 -14.66
CA GLU A 257 1.10 -15.69 -14.99
C GLU A 257 0.55 -14.65 -14.01
N LEU A 258 1.30 -14.27 -12.96
CA LEU A 258 0.83 -13.43 -11.87
C LEU A 258 0.23 -12.10 -12.36
N LEU A 259 0.88 -11.42 -13.31
CA LEU A 259 0.37 -10.16 -13.87
C LEU A 259 -0.98 -10.34 -14.58
N GLU A 260 -1.10 -11.38 -15.42
CA GLU A 260 -2.34 -11.64 -16.13
C GLU A 260 -3.45 -12.14 -15.20
N GLY A 261 -3.09 -12.91 -14.17
CA GLY A 261 -4.01 -13.32 -13.11
C GLY A 261 -4.60 -12.13 -12.36
N LEU A 262 -3.75 -11.17 -11.96
CA LEU A 262 -4.25 -9.96 -11.30
C LEU A 262 -5.18 -9.12 -12.20
N LYS A 263 -4.94 -9.06 -13.50
CA LYS A 263 -5.87 -8.41 -14.44
C LYS A 263 -7.22 -9.14 -14.53
N ARG A 264 -7.23 -10.47 -14.40
CA ARG A 264 -8.48 -11.25 -14.32
C ARG A 264 -9.24 -10.95 -13.03
N ILE A 265 -8.53 -10.95 -11.91
CA ILE A 265 -9.05 -10.62 -10.57
C ILE A 265 -9.66 -9.22 -10.56
N GLU A 266 -8.99 -8.23 -11.15
CA GLU A 266 -9.48 -6.85 -11.25
C GLU A 266 -10.84 -6.77 -11.98
N ARG A 267 -11.06 -7.59 -12.99
CA ARG A 267 -12.34 -7.65 -13.68
C ARG A 267 -13.42 -8.38 -12.87
N MET A 268 -13.02 -9.31 -12.00
CA MET A 268 -13.96 -10.06 -11.16
C MET A 268 -14.43 -9.30 -9.92
N ARG A 269 -13.66 -8.32 -9.43
CA ARG A 269 -13.98 -7.60 -8.19
C ARG A 269 -15.36 -6.96 -8.17
N GLU A 270 -15.84 -6.52 -9.33
CA GLU A 270 -17.15 -5.84 -9.46
C GLU A 270 -18.32 -6.79 -9.18
N TRP A 271 -18.12 -8.10 -9.38
CA TRP A 271 -19.12 -9.11 -9.10
C TRP A 271 -19.45 -9.24 -7.61
N ASN A 272 -18.63 -8.63 -6.73
CA ASN A 272 -18.95 -8.52 -5.30
C ASN A 272 -20.30 -7.85 -5.02
N LEU A 273 -20.87 -7.14 -5.97
CA LEU A 273 -22.25 -6.63 -5.89
C LEU A 273 -23.30 -7.74 -5.78
N LEU A 274 -22.97 -8.98 -6.17
CA LEU A 274 -23.86 -10.14 -6.13
C LEU A 274 -23.52 -11.17 -5.06
N PHE A 275 -22.52 -10.89 -4.22
CA PHE A 275 -22.05 -11.74 -3.13
C PHE A 275 -22.23 -11.06 -1.78
N ASP A 276 -22.26 -11.87 -0.72
CA ASP A 276 -22.37 -11.37 0.65
C ASP A 276 -20.99 -10.93 1.18
N ARG A 277 -21.03 -10.14 2.26
CA ARG A 277 -19.80 -9.72 2.93
C ARG A 277 -19.07 -10.93 3.53
N GLY A 278 -17.81 -11.11 3.11
CA GLY A 278 -16.97 -12.22 3.57
C GLY A 278 -16.93 -13.40 2.63
N ASP A 279 -17.61 -13.32 1.49
CA ASP A 279 -17.45 -14.31 0.43
C ASP A 279 -16.10 -14.15 -0.26
N LEU A 280 -15.48 -15.29 -0.57
CA LEU A 280 -14.30 -15.36 -1.43
C LEU A 280 -14.73 -15.67 -2.85
N ILE A 281 -14.65 -14.64 -3.71
CA ILE A 281 -15.15 -14.73 -5.08
C ILE A 281 -14.15 -15.45 -5.96
N ARG A 282 -14.59 -16.49 -6.65
CA ARG A 282 -13.84 -17.27 -7.63
C ARG A 282 -14.54 -17.23 -8.99
N LYS A 283 -13.80 -17.43 -10.05
CA LYS A 283 -14.34 -17.40 -11.42
C LYS A 283 -15.52 -18.35 -11.60
N GLU A 284 -15.42 -19.56 -11.07
CA GLU A 284 -16.47 -20.59 -11.15
C GLU A 284 -17.76 -20.16 -10.42
N ASP A 285 -17.64 -19.36 -9.35
CA ASP A 285 -18.81 -18.85 -8.63
C ASP A 285 -19.54 -17.80 -9.47
N VAL A 286 -18.80 -16.94 -10.17
CA VAL A 286 -19.34 -15.95 -11.09
C VAL A 286 -20.00 -16.61 -12.31
N GLU A 287 -19.39 -17.66 -12.89
CA GLU A 287 -19.91 -18.37 -14.04
C GLU A 287 -21.19 -19.16 -13.73
N ARG A 288 -21.46 -19.48 -12.48
CA ARG A 288 -22.70 -20.16 -12.01
C ARG A 288 -23.86 -19.21 -11.81
N LEU A 289 -23.62 -17.89 -11.80
CA LEU A 289 -24.69 -16.92 -11.61
C LEU A 289 -25.59 -16.85 -12.86
N GLU A 290 -26.87 -17.09 -12.67
CA GLU A 290 -27.88 -16.88 -13.69
C GLU A 290 -28.26 -15.39 -13.74
N VAL A 291 -27.50 -14.59 -14.48
CA VAL A 291 -27.76 -13.15 -14.59
C VAL A 291 -28.92 -12.85 -15.53
N VAL A 292 -29.73 -11.88 -15.12
CA VAL A 292 -30.87 -11.38 -15.89
C VAL A 292 -30.51 -10.01 -16.51
N PRO A 293 -30.77 -9.78 -17.79
CA PRO A 293 -30.51 -8.47 -18.40
C PRO A 293 -31.27 -7.33 -17.72
N VAL A 294 -30.60 -6.19 -17.53
CA VAL A 294 -31.21 -5.01 -16.95
C VAL A 294 -32.20 -4.40 -17.93
N LYS A 295 -33.50 -4.41 -17.59
CA LYS A 295 -34.52 -3.64 -18.31
C LYS A 295 -34.50 -2.19 -17.80
N TYR A 296 -34.04 -1.27 -18.63
CA TYR A 296 -33.98 0.14 -18.29
C TYR A 296 -35.35 0.68 -17.83
N PRO A 297 -35.45 1.34 -16.67
CA PRO A 297 -36.75 1.76 -16.10
C PRO A 297 -37.19 3.12 -16.67
N ALA A 298 -37.54 3.17 -17.95
CA ALA A 298 -37.92 4.41 -18.65
C ALA A 298 -39.08 5.18 -17.98
N GLU A 299 -40.04 4.45 -17.39
CA GLU A 299 -41.16 5.08 -16.67
C GLU A 299 -40.70 5.74 -15.37
N LEU A 300 -39.80 5.11 -14.65
CA LEU A 300 -39.20 5.67 -13.42
C LEU A 300 -38.31 6.88 -13.77
N GLU A 301 -37.57 6.83 -14.87
CA GLU A 301 -36.83 8.00 -15.37
C GLU A 301 -37.75 9.17 -15.65
N ARG A 302 -38.88 8.91 -16.31
CA ARG A 302 -39.86 9.95 -16.62
C ARG A 302 -40.40 10.59 -15.34
N GLN A 303 -40.76 9.79 -14.34
CA GLN A 303 -41.23 10.28 -13.04
C GLN A 303 -40.13 11.12 -12.34
N ALA A 304 -38.88 10.65 -12.32
CA ALA A 304 -37.77 11.39 -11.74
C ALA A 304 -37.53 12.74 -12.47
N ARG A 305 -37.56 12.75 -13.80
CA ARG A 305 -37.43 14.00 -14.58
C ARG A 305 -38.54 14.99 -14.30
N GLN A 306 -39.79 14.52 -14.19
CA GLN A 306 -40.93 15.38 -13.86
C GLN A 306 -40.79 15.93 -12.41
N ALA A 307 -40.46 15.10 -11.45
CA ALA A 307 -40.20 15.51 -10.08
C ALA A 307 -39.07 16.55 -9.96
N VAL A 308 -38.04 16.45 -10.82
CA VAL A 308 -36.97 17.46 -10.94
C VAL A 308 -37.51 18.80 -11.42
N LEU A 309 -38.36 18.80 -12.45
CA LEU A 309 -38.95 20.03 -13.01
C LEU A 309 -39.96 20.68 -12.07
N GLU A 310 -40.65 19.89 -11.24
CA GLU A 310 -41.63 20.32 -10.25
C GLU A 310 -41.01 20.60 -8.88
N LEU A 311 -39.69 20.36 -8.74
CA LEU A 311 -38.92 20.56 -7.51
C LEU A 311 -39.43 19.70 -6.33
N GLU A 312 -39.95 18.50 -6.60
CA GLU A 312 -40.46 17.54 -5.62
C GLU A 312 -39.32 16.60 -5.13
N GLY A 313 -38.53 17.08 -4.18
CA GLY A 313 -37.33 16.35 -3.69
C GLY A 313 -37.63 14.96 -3.12
N GLU A 314 -38.73 14.81 -2.38
CA GLU A 314 -39.14 13.51 -1.82
C GLU A 314 -39.51 12.49 -2.93
N GLU A 315 -40.16 12.92 -4.02
CA GLU A 315 -40.49 12.03 -5.10
C GLU A 315 -39.23 11.58 -5.88
N ILE A 316 -38.27 12.48 -6.03
CA ILE A 316 -36.94 12.14 -6.61
C ILE A 316 -36.25 11.07 -5.76
N LYS A 317 -36.19 11.25 -4.45
CA LYS A 317 -35.62 10.24 -3.51
C LYS A 317 -36.32 8.90 -3.65
N LYS A 318 -37.66 8.87 -3.67
CA LYS A 318 -38.43 7.65 -3.89
C LYS A 318 -38.07 6.97 -5.22
N CYS A 319 -37.89 7.75 -6.31
CA CYS A 319 -37.46 7.21 -7.57
C CYS A 319 -36.08 6.54 -7.47
N TYR A 320 -35.13 7.14 -6.73
CA TYR A 320 -33.81 6.56 -6.50
C TYR A 320 -33.85 5.30 -5.64
N TYR A 321 -34.64 5.28 -4.57
CA TYR A 321 -34.82 4.07 -3.75
C TYR A 321 -35.44 2.92 -4.55
N ARG A 322 -36.47 3.21 -5.36
CA ARG A 322 -37.10 2.21 -6.24
C ARG A 322 -36.12 1.68 -7.28
N LEU A 323 -35.27 2.55 -7.84
CA LEU A 323 -34.22 2.13 -8.79
C LEU A 323 -33.19 1.22 -8.10
N TYR A 324 -32.73 1.61 -6.93
CA TYR A 324 -31.78 0.86 -6.13
C TYR A 324 -32.33 -0.54 -5.76
N ASP A 325 -33.55 -0.59 -5.20
CA ASP A 325 -34.19 -1.85 -4.80
C ASP A 325 -34.46 -2.76 -6.01
N ARG A 326 -34.84 -2.19 -7.14
CA ARG A 326 -35.07 -2.95 -8.38
C ARG A 326 -33.80 -3.60 -8.90
N LEU A 327 -32.69 -2.87 -8.92
CA LEU A 327 -31.41 -3.38 -9.39
C LEU A 327 -30.79 -4.40 -8.43
N ARG A 328 -31.03 -4.23 -7.11
CA ARG A 328 -30.56 -5.17 -6.08
C ARG A 328 -31.41 -6.44 -6.00
N GLY A 329 -32.66 -6.37 -6.39
CA GLY A 329 -33.63 -7.46 -6.23
C GLY A 329 -33.46 -8.63 -7.18
N GLN A 330 -32.58 -8.52 -8.19
CA GLN A 330 -32.30 -9.58 -9.16
C GLN A 330 -30.79 -9.62 -9.50
N PRO A 331 -30.23 -10.78 -9.82
CA PRO A 331 -28.83 -10.90 -10.21
C PRO A 331 -28.62 -10.33 -11.62
N HIS A 332 -28.19 -9.10 -11.71
CA HIS A 332 -27.83 -8.44 -12.96
C HIS A 332 -26.30 -8.35 -13.11
N SER A 333 -25.81 -8.26 -14.36
CA SER A 333 -24.41 -7.96 -14.61
C SER A 333 -24.02 -6.63 -13.94
N PRO A 334 -22.91 -6.56 -13.16
CA PRO A 334 -22.44 -5.32 -12.57
C PRO A 334 -22.27 -4.18 -13.56
N ALA A 335 -21.78 -4.48 -14.76
CA ALA A 335 -21.61 -3.49 -15.83
C ALA A 335 -22.96 -2.89 -16.26
N GLU A 336 -23.98 -3.72 -16.51
CA GLU A 336 -25.32 -3.26 -16.90
C GLU A 336 -26.00 -2.47 -15.77
N MET A 337 -25.81 -2.88 -14.50
CA MET A 337 -26.34 -2.15 -13.35
C MET A 337 -25.74 -0.74 -13.25
N LYS A 338 -24.42 -0.64 -13.35
CA LYS A 338 -23.71 0.64 -13.31
C LYS A 338 -24.08 1.54 -14.50
N GLU A 339 -24.16 0.97 -15.70
CA GLU A 339 -24.62 1.70 -16.89
C GLU A 339 -26.03 2.24 -16.69
N CYS A 340 -26.94 1.43 -16.19
CA CYS A 340 -28.32 1.85 -15.89
C CYS A 340 -28.36 3.02 -14.90
N LEU A 341 -27.58 2.96 -13.81
CA LEU A 341 -27.47 4.03 -12.81
C LEU A 341 -26.90 5.31 -13.39
N ILE A 342 -25.81 5.21 -14.16
CA ILE A 342 -25.18 6.37 -14.80
C ILE A 342 -26.14 7.04 -15.80
N ARG A 343 -26.80 6.24 -16.64
CA ARG A 343 -27.77 6.74 -17.59
C ARG A 343 -28.94 7.45 -16.89
N PHE A 344 -29.44 6.89 -15.80
CA PHE A 344 -30.53 7.49 -15.01
C PHE A 344 -30.07 8.82 -14.39
N ASN A 345 -28.87 8.88 -13.80
CA ASN A 345 -28.30 10.11 -13.27
C ASN A 345 -28.12 11.19 -14.33
N LEU A 346 -27.64 10.81 -15.54
CA LEU A 346 -27.50 11.76 -16.64
C LEU A 346 -28.87 12.33 -17.11
N ALA A 347 -29.93 11.53 -17.12
CA ALA A 347 -31.26 11.99 -17.45
C ALA A 347 -31.80 13.00 -16.41
N VAL A 348 -31.53 12.76 -15.13
CA VAL A 348 -31.87 13.67 -14.01
C VAL A 348 -31.08 14.98 -14.13
N VAL A 349 -29.75 14.90 -14.35
CA VAL A 349 -28.89 16.08 -14.55
C VAL A 349 -29.38 16.92 -15.74
N ASN A 350 -29.71 16.30 -16.86
CA ASN A 350 -30.17 17.00 -18.04
C ASN A 350 -31.51 17.71 -17.78
N ALA A 351 -32.44 17.10 -17.05
CA ALA A 351 -33.68 17.75 -16.67
C ALA A 351 -33.42 18.94 -15.74
N TYR A 352 -32.53 18.80 -14.76
CA TYR A 352 -32.15 19.87 -13.83
C TYR A 352 -31.53 21.08 -14.56
N LYS A 353 -30.61 20.83 -15.52
CA LYS A 353 -29.95 21.86 -16.33
C LYS A 353 -30.92 22.72 -17.17
N THR A 354 -32.14 22.27 -17.41
CA THR A 354 -33.12 23.07 -18.16
C THR A 354 -33.62 24.28 -17.39
N GLN A 355 -33.56 24.26 -16.07
CA GLN A 355 -34.12 25.31 -15.19
C GLN A 355 -33.09 25.92 -14.24
N HIS A 356 -32.00 25.22 -13.99
CA HIS A 356 -30.99 25.58 -12.96
C HIS A 356 -29.57 25.45 -13.51
N GLU A 357 -28.68 26.31 -13.04
CA GLU A 357 -27.24 26.15 -13.26
C GLU A 357 -26.65 25.15 -12.24
N ILE A 358 -25.71 24.35 -12.69
CA ILE A 358 -25.02 23.42 -11.83
C ILE A 358 -23.75 24.08 -11.29
N GLU A 359 -23.65 24.20 -9.98
CA GLU A 359 -22.52 24.84 -9.29
C GLU A 359 -21.18 24.11 -9.54
N SER A 360 -21.20 22.79 -9.76
CA SER A 360 -19.98 22.00 -10.00
C SER A 360 -20.19 20.76 -10.86
N GLU A 361 -19.87 20.87 -12.16
CA GLU A 361 -19.84 19.71 -13.06
C GLU A 361 -18.80 18.66 -12.63
N LEU A 362 -17.68 19.08 -12.02
CA LEU A 362 -16.65 18.17 -11.54
C LEU A 362 -17.17 17.22 -10.44
N ARG A 363 -18.03 17.70 -9.54
CA ARG A 363 -18.65 16.85 -8.50
C ARG A 363 -19.59 15.81 -9.11
N ILE A 364 -20.36 16.18 -10.13
CA ILE A 364 -21.21 15.21 -10.86
C ILE A 364 -20.34 14.14 -11.50
N GLN A 365 -19.26 14.52 -12.18
CA GLN A 365 -18.31 13.56 -12.77
C GLN A 365 -17.70 12.65 -11.71
N SER A 366 -17.35 13.19 -10.53
CA SER A 366 -16.85 12.40 -9.40
C SER A 366 -17.87 11.37 -8.92
N CYS A 367 -19.17 11.74 -8.80
CA CYS A 367 -20.24 10.79 -8.42
C CYS A 367 -20.39 9.68 -9.49
N MET A 368 -20.36 10.01 -10.78
CA MET A 368 -20.42 9.02 -11.85
C MET A 368 -19.22 8.07 -11.83
N GLN A 369 -18.03 8.63 -11.60
CA GLN A 369 -16.81 7.83 -11.43
C GLN A 369 -16.90 6.91 -10.20
N ALA A 370 -17.44 7.39 -9.08
CA ALA A 370 -17.64 6.58 -7.88
C ALA A 370 -18.56 5.38 -8.15
N ILE A 371 -19.64 5.55 -8.92
CA ILE A 371 -20.51 4.44 -9.36
C ILE A 371 -19.73 3.47 -10.25
N THR A 372 -18.94 3.99 -11.19
CA THR A 372 -18.17 3.16 -12.13
C THR A 372 -17.20 2.22 -11.39
N VAL A 373 -16.52 2.71 -10.36
CA VAL A 373 -15.53 1.94 -9.61
C VAL A 373 -16.09 1.21 -8.39
N ALA A 374 -17.38 1.36 -8.08
CA ALA A 374 -18.01 0.74 -6.92
C ALA A 374 -17.93 -0.79 -6.97
N MET A 375 -17.63 -1.39 -5.83
CA MET A 375 -17.54 -2.83 -5.62
C MET A 375 -18.60 -3.35 -4.64
N SER A 376 -19.38 -2.46 -4.04
CA SER A 376 -20.42 -2.82 -3.09
C SER A 376 -21.66 -1.94 -3.25
N TRP A 377 -22.79 -2.44 -2.77
CA TRP A 377 -24.03 -1.69 -2.73
C TRP A 377 -23.96 -0.48 -1.79
N GLY A 378 -23.14 -0.54 -0.74
CA GLY A 378 -22.89 0.60 0.14
C GLY A 378 -22.22 1.75 -0.60
N GLN A 379 -21.18 1.45 -1.42
CA GLN A 379 -20.53 2.47 -2.25
C GLN A 379 -21.46 3.06 -3.31
N ILE A 380 -22.28 2.23 -3.98
CA ILE A 380 -23.29 2.71 -4.93
C ILE A 380 -24.27 3.65 -4.24
N ARG A 381 -24.79 3.25 -3.06
CA ARG A 381 -25.72 4.07 -2.29
C ARG A 381 -25.10 5.40 -1.90
N SER A 382 -23.89 5.40 -1.35
CA SER A 382 -23.19 6.63 -0.98
C SER A 382 -22.97 7.56 -2.19
N ALA A 383 -22.62 6.99 -3.35
CA ALA A 383 -22.46 7.78 -4.58
C ALA A 383 -23.78 8.36 -5.09
N MET A 384 -24.88 7.63 -4.95
CA MET A 384 -26.23 8.12 -5.30
C MET A 384 -26.70 9.23 -4.33
N GLU A 385 -26.47 9.08 -3.02
CA GLU A 385 -26.79 10.09 -2.01
C GLU A 385 -25.97 11.37 -2.24
N GLU A 386 -24.65 11.24 -2.49
CA GLU A 386 -23.80 12.40 -2.83
C GLU A 386 -24.24 13.06 -4.15
N PHE A 387 -24.64 12.28 -5.16
CA PHE A 387 -25.17 12.81 -6.39
C PHE A 387 -26.41 13.67 -6.15
N LEU A 388 -27.38 13.17 -5.38
CA LEU A 388 -28.58 13.92 -5.02
C LEU A 388 -28.24 15.21 -4.27
N HIS A 389 -27.23 15.17 -3.41
CA HIS A 389 -26.73 16.35 -2.71
C HIS A 389 -26.13 17.39 -3.69
N VAL A 390 -25.34 16.93 -4.66
CA VAL A 390 -24.65 17.82 -5.62
C VAL A 390 -25.63 18.53 -6.56
N VAL A 391 -26.70 17.87 -6.96
CA VAL A 391 -27.76 18.48 -7.77
C VAL A 391 -28.80 19.23 -6.91
N ASN A 392 -28.47 19.50 -5.66
CA ASN A 392 -29.25 20.36 -4.74
C ASN A 392 -30.67 19.85 -4.42
N PHE A 393 -30.94 18.56 -4.62
CA PHE A 393 -32.23 17.99 -4.26
C PHE A 393 -32.42 17.85 -2.73
N ASN A 394 -31.37 18.00 -1.95
CA ASN A 394 -31.48 18.16 -0.51
C ASN A 394 -32.05 19.51 -0.08
N ALA A 395 -31.90 20.55 -0.94
CA ALA A 395 -32.56 21.84 -0.69
C ALA A 395 -34.08 21.77 -0.82
N PHE A 396 -34.59 20.73 -1.52
CA PHE A 396 -36.05 20.50 -1.67
C PHE A 396 -36.57 19.44 -0.72
N SER A 397 -35.72 18.69 -0.05
CA SER A 397 -36.07 17.66 0.93
C SER A 397 -35.81 18.08 2.35
N GLU A 398 -35.76 19.35 2.60
CA GLU A 398 -36.04 19.84 3.94
C GLU A 398 -37.58 19.87 4.14
N GLU A 399 -38.20 18.67 4.21
CA GLU A 399 -38.76 18.35 5.54
C GLU A 399 -37.53 18.38 6.43
N GLY A 400 -37.34 19.58 6.94
CA GLY A 400 -36.23 19.98 7.68
C GLY A 400 -35.94 18.92 8.69
N ASP A 401 -34.68 18.74 8.97
CA ASP A 401 -34.32 18.18 10.26
C ASP A 401 -35.45 18.63 11.21
N THR A 402 -36.41 17.73 11.46
CA THR A 402 -37.65 18.06 12.22
C THR A 402 -37.31 18.52 13.63
N ARG A 403 -36.02 18.64 13.95
CA ARG A 403 -35.39 19.22 15.12
C ARG A 403 -35.35 20.75 15.10
N TYR A 404 -35.44 21.43 13.94
CA TYR A 404 -35.31 22.89 13.86
C TYR A 404 -36.58 23.55 13.31
N SER A 405 -36.95 24.68 13.88
CA SER A 405 -38.00 25.52 13.34
C SER A 405 -37.65 26.09 11.96
N PRO A 406 -38.60 26.43 11.09
CA PRO A 406 -38.32 27.01 9.76
C PRO A 406 -37.44 28.26 9.81
N LEU A 407 -37.47 29.01 10.89
CA LEU A 407 -36.61 30.17 11.13
C LEU A 407 -35.14 29.76 11.28
N VAL A 408 -34.87 28.78 12.17
CA VAL A 408 -33.52 28.30 12.45
C VAL A 408 -32.94 27.55 11.26
N GLN A 409 -33.78 26.82 10.53
CA GLN A 409 -33.37 26.18 9.27
C GLN A 409 -32.85 27.18 8.27
N LYS A 410 -33.60 28.23 8.02
CA LYS A 410 -33.22 29.28 7.09
C LYS A 410 -31.95 30.02 7.52
N ALA A 411 -31.78 30.20 8.85
CA ALA A 411 -30.57 30.77 9.42
C ALA A 411 -29.33 29.87 9.16
N VAL A 412 -29.46 28.55 9.35
CA VAL A 412 -28.38 27.56 9.07
C VAL A 412 -28.04 27.55 7.58
N GLU A 413 -29.01 27.64 6.68
CA GLU A 413 -28.78 27.75 5.23
C GLU A 413 -27.98 29.00 4.87
N LEU A 414 -28.34 30.15 5.45
CA LEU A 414 -27.60 31.40 5.20
C LEU A 414 -26.19 31.33 5.76
N VAL A 415 -25.98 30.68 6.92
CA VAL A 415 -24.61 30.39 7.43
C VAL A 415 -23.83 29.56 6.44
N ARG A 416 -24.38 28.47 5.93
CA ARG A 416 -23.74 27.59 4.92
C ARG A 416 -23.38 28.34 3.63
N LYS A 417 -24.22 29.28 3.24
CA LYS A 417 -24.06 30.06 2.01
C LYS A 417 -22.99 31.14 2.13
N TYR A 418 -22.86 31.75 3.31
CA TYR A 418 -22.04 32.98 3.48
C TYR A 418 -20.95 32.86 4.56
N TYR A 419 -20.62 31.64 5.05
CA TYR A 419 -19.62 31.41 6.11
C TYR A 419 -18.24 31.99 5.77
N ASP A 420 -17.87 32.04 4.50
CA ASP A 420 -16.59 32.56 3.98
C ASP A 420 -16.57 34.08 3.81
N GLN A 421 -17.72 34.75 3.80
CA GLN A 421 -17.87 36.19 3.56
C GLN A 421 -17.98 37.02 4.83
N GLY A 422 -17.79 36.39 6.00
CA GLY A 422 -17.83 37.11 7.28
C GLY A 422 -19.23 37.45 7.76
N VAL A 423 -20.23 36.65 7.38
CA VAL A 423 -21.64 36.84 7.77
C VAL A 423 -21.83 36.98 9.30
N THR A 424 -22.64 37.93 9.70
CA THR A 424 -22.99 38.21 11.10
C THR A 424 -24.41 37.75 11.44
N LEU A 425 -24.66 37.53 12.73
CA LEU A 425 -26.01 37.17 13.22
C LEU A 425 -27.00 38.30 12.92
N GLU A 426 -26.59 39.57 13.06
CA GLU A 426 -27.38 40.75 12.76
C GLU A 426 -27.84 40.76 11.29
N GLU A 427 -26.93 40.47 10.34
CA GLU A 427 -27.25 40.41 8.91
C GLU A 427 -28.28 39.32 8.60
N ILE A 428 -28.12 38.13 9.21
CA ILE A 428 -29.08 37.04 9.03
C ILE A 428 -30.42 37.37 9.68
N ALA A 429 -30.43 37.92 10.90
CA ALA A 429 -31.64 38.35 11.56
C ALA A 429 -32.41 39.38 10.73
N GLY A 430 -31.70 40.35 10.14
CA GLY A 430 -32.28 41.35 9.22
C GLY A 430 -32.89 40.71 7.97
N GLN A 431 -32.24 39.74 7.37
CA GLN A 431 -32.76 39.01 6.20
C GLN A 431 -33.99 38.16 6.53
N LEU A 432 -34.08 37.66 7.77
CA LEU A 432 -35.19 36.85 8.25
C LEU A 432 -36.29 37.66 8.93
N PHE A 433 -36.17 38.99 8.97
CA PHE A 433 -37.11 39.91 9.57
C PHE A 433 -37.41 39.63 11.05
N VAL A 434 -36.39 39.26 11.83
CA VAL A 434 -36.50 39.00 13.28
C VAL A 434 -35.43 39.81 14.04
N SER A 435 -35.55 39.90 15.37
CA SER A 435 -34.50 40.52 16.18
C SER A 435 -33.33 39.57 16.37
N GLU A 436 -32.12 40.13 16.49
CA GLU A 436 -30.88 39.38 16.71
C GLU A 436 -30.97 38.51 17.99
N GLU A 437 -31.49 39.06 19.08
CA GLU A 437 -31.64 38.35 20.35
C GLU A 437 -32.58 37.14 20.22
N TYR A 438 -33.70 37.31 19.50
CA TYR A 438 -34.61 36.21 19.24
C TYR A 438 -33.98 35.11 18.40
N LEU A 439 -33.33 35.49 17.31
CA LEU A 439 -32.62 34.53 16.45
C LEU A 439 -31.50 33.82 17.21
N SER A 440 -30.66 34.53 17.97
CA SER A 440 -29.60 33.97 18.79
C SER A 440 -30.10 32.92 19.79
N SER A 441 -31.18 33.25 20.49
CA SER A 441 -31.79 32.37 21.49
C SER A 441 -32.35 31.08 20.85
N GLN A 442 -33.15 31.23 19.78
CA GLN A 442 -33.72 30.08 19.07
C GLN A 442 -32.68 29.23 18.39
N PHE A 443 -31.67 29.86 17.73
CA PHE A 443 -30.57 29.17 17.06
C PHE A 443 -29.80 28.29 18.05
N LYS A 444 -29.36 28.85 19.19
CA LYS A 444 -28.66 28.11 20.23
C LYS A 444 -29.51 27.00 20.87
N LYS A 445 -30.79 27.28 21.15
CA LYS A 445 -31.73 26.31 21.73
C LYS A 445 -31.95 25.10 20.85
N GLU A 446 -32.06 25.30 19.56
CA GLU A 446 -32.40 24.25 18.60
C GLU A 446 -31.15 23.55 18.01
N THR A 447 -30.05 24.27 17.70
CA THR A 447 -28.84 23.69 17.16
C THR A 447 -27.89 23.12 18.23
N GLY A 448 -28.08 23.51 19.50
CA GLY A 448 -27.16 23.16 20.59
C GLY A 448 -25.87 23.98 20.63
N ALA A 449 -25.56 24.74 19.58
CA ALA A 449 -24.34 25.54 19.43
C ALA A 449 -24.68 27.02 19.15
N GLY A 450 -23.81 27.94 19.53
CA GLY A 450 -23.98 29.36 19.20
C GLY A 450 -23.71 29.61 17.70
N PHE A 451 -24.29 30.73 17.19
CA PHE A 451 -24.11 31.11 15.78
C PHE A 451 -22.64 31.16 15.35
N THR A 452 -21.81 31.87 16.10
CA THR A 452 -20.34 32.00 15.81
C THR A 452 -19.62 30.65 15.84
N GLU A 453 -20.03 29.76 16.74
CA GLU A 453 -19.48 28.40 16.86
C GLU A 453 -19.86 27.56 15.65
N THR A 454 -21.09 27.67 15.17
CA THR A 454 -21.58 27.01 13.97
C THR A 454 -20.82 27.48 12.72
N VAL A 455 -20.65 28.81 12.53
CA VAL A 455 -19.86 29.38 11.43
C VAL A 455 -18.43 28.87 11.49
N ARG A 456 -17.82 28.83 12.69
CA ARG A 456 -16.48 28.29 12.90
C ARG A 456 -16.38 26.83 12.48
N HIS A 457 -17.35 26.00 12.88
CA HIS A 457 -17.40 24.58 12.53
C HIS A 457 -17.44 24.37 11.01
N TYR A 458 -18.29 25.09 10.28
CA TYR A 458 -18.33 25.03 8.82
C TYR A 458 -16.99 25.42 8.17
N ARG A 459 -16.33 26.47 8.67
CA ARG A 459 -15.01 26.87 8.19
C ARG A 459 -13.96 25.78 8.41
N ILE A 460 -13.94 25.17 9.59
CA ILE A 460 -13.00 24.08 9.92
C ILE A 460 -13.22 22.87 9.02
N GLU A 461 -14.46 22.43 8.81
CA GLU A 461 -14.73 21.32 7.91
C GLU A 461 -14.29 21.62 6.47
N ARG A 462 -14.48 22.86 6.02
CA ARG A 462 -13.98 23.26 4.71
C ARG A 462 -12.46 23.27 4.61
N ILE A 463 -11.76 23.76 5.66
CA ILE A 463 -10.31 23.73 5.76
C ILE A 463 -9.81 22.28 5.67
N LYS A 464 -10.40 21.34 6.42
CA LYS A 464 -10.08 19.92 6.35
C LYS A 464 -10.18 19.39 4.91
N GLY A 465 -11.31 19.66 4.25
CA GLY A 465 -11.51 19.27 2.85
C GLY A 465 -10.46 19.85 1.90
N LEU A 466 -10.11 21.11 2.02
CA LEU A 466 -9.10 21.75 1.18
C LEU A 466 -7.66 21.26 1.46
N LEU A 467 -7.34 20.98 2.72
CA LEU A 467 -6.04 20.41 3.11
C LEU A 467 -5.82 19.00 2.53
N LEU A 468 -6.87 18.19 2.46
CA LEU A 468 -6.81 16.81 1.99
C LEU A 468 -6.85 16.70 0.46
N ASN A 469 -7.67 17.52 -0.19
CA ASN A 469 -7.97 17.36 -1.61
C ASN A 469 -7.21 18.32 -2.53
N THR A 470 -6.39 19.25 -1.97
CA THR A 470 -5.69 20.26 -2.76
C THR A 470 -4.26 20.50 -2.27
N LYS A 471 -3.41 21.03 -3.17
CA LYS A 471 -2.06 21.51 -2.85
C LYS A 471 -2.01 23.01 -2.53
N LEU A 472 -3.14 23.65 -2.22
CA LEU A 472 -3.22 25.06 -1.92
C LEU A 472 -2.35 25.43 -0.70
N LYS A 473 -1.73 26.61 -0.76
CA LYS A 473 -0.98 27.17 0.37
C LYS A 473 -1.96 27.62 1.47
N LEU A 474 -1.51 27.62 2.73
CA LEU A 474 -2.36 28.02 3.86
C LEU A 474 -2.97 29.43 3.70
N ASN A 475 -2.28 30.37 3.04
CA ASN A 475 -2.82 31.68 2.76
C ASN A 475 -4.04 31.63 1.84
N GLN A 476 -3.99 30.79 0.80
CA GLN A 476 -5.10 30.60 -0.13
C GLN A 476 -6.28 29.88 0.54
N ILE A 477 -6.00 28.92 1.42
CA ILE A 477 -7.03 28.22 2.20
C ILE A 477 -7.70 29.21 3.17
N ALA A 478 -6.95 30.08 3.83
CA ALA A 478 -7.50 31.10 4.72
C ALA A 478 -8.46 32.02 3.97
N GLU A 479 -8.07 32.52 2.82
CA GLU A 479 -8.90 33.37 1.96
C GLU A 479 -10.20 32.67 1.53
N LEU A 480 -10.11 31.42 1.05
CA LEU A 480 -11.26 30.61 0.60
C LEU A 480 -12.19 30.17 1.74
N THR A 481 -11.79 30.31 2.97
CA THR A 481 -12.57 29.92 4.16
C THR A 481 -12.94 31.09 5.06
N GLY A 482 -12.74 32.33 4.55
CA GLY A 482 -13.16 33.55 5.23
C GLY A 482 -12.30 33.96 6.43
N TYR A 483 -11.02 33.55 6.44
CA TYR A 483 -10.06 34.03 7.43
C TYR A 483 -9.12 35.06 6.81
N ALA A 484 -9.08 36.26 7.36
CA ALA A 484 -8.19 37.33 6.91
C ALA A 484 -6.70 37.05 7.23
N ASP A 485 -6.43 36.28 8.31
CA ASP A 485 -5.07 35.95 8.74
C ASP A 485 -4.88 34.40 8.79
N PRO A 486 -3.95 33.85 7.98
CA PRO A 486 -3.62 32.42 7.99
C PRO A 486 -3.07 31.90 9.32
N LYS A 487 -2.42 32.78 10.12
CA LYS A 487 -1.92 32.38 11.45
C LYS A 487 -3.07 32.22 12.42
N TYR A 488 -4.06 33.11 12.37
CA TYR A 488 -5.27 33.01 13.15
C TYR A 488 -6.08 31.75 12.76
N MET A 489 -6.26 31.51 11.46
CA MET A 489 -6.87 30.28 10.95
C MET A 489 -6.17 29.02 11.50
N SER A 490 -4.84 28.98 11.45
CA SER A 490 -4.07 27.84 11.92
C SER A 490 -4.21 27.59 13.42
N ARG A 491 -4.34 28.66 14.21
CA ARG A 491 -4.57 28.57 15.66
C ARG A 491 -5.96 28.01 15.93
N VAL A 492 -7.01 28.56 15.32
CA VAL A 492 -8.39 28.11 15.46
C VAL A 492 -8.53 26.65 15.01
N PHE A 493 -7.89 26.28 13.91
CA PHE A 493 -7.89 24.89 13.43
C PHE A 493 -7.24 23.95 14.46
N LYS A 494 -6.10 24.33 15.06
CA LYS A 494 -5.45 23.52 16.10
C LYS A 494 -6.31 23.39 17.36
N GLU A 495 -6.99 24.45 17.76
CA GLU A 495 -7.91 24.44 18.91
C GLU A 495 -9.07 23.45 18.70
N GLU A 496 -9.63 23.35 17.49
CA GLU A 496 -10.78 22.50 17.16
C GLU A 496 -10.39 21.05 16.78
N VAL A 497 -9.26 20.87 16.12
CA VAL A 497 -8.83 19.57 15.53
C VAL A 497 -7.72 18.90 16.34
N GLY A 498 -7.04 19.64 17.20
CA GLY A 498 -5.95 19.16 18.06
C GLY A 498 -4.56 19.19 17.41
N VAL A 499 -4.47 19.35 16.10
CA VAL A 499 -3.20 19.36 15.34
C VAL A 499 -3.12 20.58 14.41
N LEU A 500 -1.91 20.97 14.01
CA LEU A 500 -1.74 22.06 13.05
C LEU A 500 -2.22 21.67 11.64
N PRO A 501 -2.71 22.62 10.81
CA PRO A 501 -3.12 22.34 9.42
C PRO A 501 -2.03 21.65 8.59
N THR A 502 -0.76 21.99 8.83
CA THR A 502 0.40 21.39 8.16
C THR A 502 0.64 19.94 8.60
N GLU A 503 0.37 19.62 9.85
CA GLU A 503 0.45 18.28 10.40
C GLU A 503 -0.73 17.44 9.91
N TYR A 504 -1.94 18.00 9.93
CA TYR A 504 -3.15 17.37 9.41
C TYR A 504 -3.01 16.97 7.93
N ARG A 505 -2.42 17.86 7.11
CA ARG A 505 -2.12 17.55 5.70
C ARG A 505 -1.13 16.38 5.55
N LYS A 506 -0.12 16.28 6.43
CA LYS A 506 0.88 15.21 6.39
C LYS A 506 0.39 13.88 6.95
N SER A 507 -0.59 13.88 7.85
CA SER A 507 -1.13 12.66 8.45
C SER A 507 -1.96 11.82 7.48
N VAL A 508 -2.28 12.33 6.28
CA VAL A 508 -3.12 11.69 5.26
C VAL A 508 -2.36 11.47 3.94
N HIS A 509 -1.14 11.98 3.84
CA HIS A 509 -0.19 11.69 2.76
C HIS A 509 1.01 10.93 3.32
#